data_8cc012636c7d7ec1ab0701c2a5b2da83
#
_entry.id   8cc012636c7d7ec1ab0701c2a5b2da83
#
_cell.length_a   1.000
_cell.length_b   1.000
_cell.length_c   1.000
_cell.angle_alpha   90.00
_cell.angle_beta   90.00
_cell.angle_gamma   90.00
#
_symmetry.space_group_name_H-M   'P 1'
#
loop_
_entity.id
_entity.type
_entity.pdbx_description
1 polymer ?
#
loop_
_entity_poly.entity_id
_entity_poly.type
_entity_poly.pdbx_seq_one_letter_code
_entity_poly.pdbx_strand_id
1 'polypeptide(L)'
;MLMYYKFILSILLVISTSISASAKEVIGISTVNDRSIEIFDDNTWSFKSSERKNLDECETLKASVLFCNINQWKVLPATAGANHLYQIDDRSYAMFIIETIGSNDGMTQSLAKDMALQYAAEASNTNIENITQHFSTNKVVNNYDYLSFAYSAKIQGINFTYINNIYINEMLTVQAFTFSLGEIVTTKQTKLNFTLIDNIIMP
;
A
#
# COMPACT_ATOMS: atom_id res chain seq x y z
N MET A 1 -52.95 53.07 40.00
CA MET A 1 -52.97 52.92 38.55
C MET A 1 -51.65 52.30 38.18
N LEU A 2 -51.57 50.97 38.22
CA LEU A 2 -50.33 50.19 37.98
C LEU A 2 -50.45 49.55 36.59
N MET A 3 -49.54 49.95 35.70
CA MET A 3 -49.39 49.37 34.38
C MET A 3 -48.52 48.11 34.48
N TYR A 4 -49.11 46.95 34.20
CA TYR A 4 -48.34 45.67 34.09
C TYR A 4 -47.75 45.56 32.72
N TYR A 5 -46.42 45.64 32.58
CA TYR A 5 -45.68 45.26 31.40
C TYR A 5 -45.49 43.74 31.39
N LYS A 6 -46.15 43.05 30.44
CA LYS A 6 -45.91 41.65 30.17
C LYS A 6 -44.70 41.54 29.27
N PHE A 7 -43.57 41.08 29.83
CA PHE A 7 -42.40 40.64 29.06
C PHE A 7 -42.70 39.26 28.48
N ILE A 8 -42.93 39.20 27.16
CA ILE A 8 -42.96 37.94 26.41
C ILE A 8 -41.51 37.60 26.03
N LEU A 9 -40.92 36.65 26.77
CA LEU A 9 -39.62 36.14 26.48
C LEU A 9 -39.77 35.08 25.36
N SER A 10 -39.50 35.44 24.11
CA SER A 10 -39.46 34.52 22.98
C SER A 10 -38.15 33.74 23.04
N ILE A 11 -38.20 32.50 23.54
CA ILE A 11 -37.09 31.55 23.45
C ILE A 11 -37.00 31.07 21.99
N LEU A 12 -36.06 31.62 21.25
CA LEU A 12 -35.69 31.11 19.93
C LEU A 12 -34.90 29.83 20.10
N LEU A 13 -35.56 28.67 19.98
CA LEU A 13 -34.92 27.35 19.98
C LEU A 13 -34.18 27.19 18.63
N VAL A 14 -32.90 27.54 18.60
CA VAL A 14 -32.03 27.25 17.46
C VAL A 14 -31.75 25.76 17.46
N ILE A 15 -32.48 25.00 16.66
CA ILE A 15 -32.19 23.61 16.35
C ILE A 15 -30.99 23.62 15.40
N SER A 16 -29.79 23.51 15.95
CA SER A 16 -28.59 23.23 15.19
C SER A 16 -28.65 21.77 14.72
N THR A 17 -29.16 21.55 13.50
CA THR A 17 -28.98 20.28 12.78
C THR A 17 -27.52 20.16 12.40
N SER A 18 -26.78 19.39 13.20
CA SER A 18 -25.45 18.95 12.84
C SER A 18 -25.58 18.04 11.63
N ILE A 19 -25.36 18.58 10.44
CA ILE A 19 -25.18 17.78 9.22
C ILE A 19 -23.85 17.06 9.44
N SER A 20 -23.90 15.81 9.91
CA SER A 20 -22.75 14.93 9.88
C SER A 20 -22.42 14.67 8.41
N ALA A 21 -21.46 15.39 7.86
CA ALA A 21 -20.90 15.03 6.58
C ALA A 21 -20.25 13.64 6.75
N SER A 22 -20.92 12.60 6.23
CA SER A 22 -20.31 11.28 6.16
C SER A 22 -19.05 11.41 5.31
N ALA A 23 -17.90 11.07 5.90
CA ALA A 23 -16.65 11.02 5.14
C ALA A 23 -16.80 9.93 4.06
N LYS A 24 -16.52 10.27 2.81
CA LYS A 24 -16.56 9.34 1.69
C LYS A 24 -15.52 8.22 1.92
N GLU A 25 -15.91 6.98 1.70
CA GLU A 25 -14.99 5.86 1.80
C GLU A 25 -14.28 5.63 0.45
N VAL A 26 -12.96 5.45 0.46
CA VAL A 26 -12.19 5.08 -0.73
C VAL A 26 -12.41 3.60 -1.02
N ILE A 27 -13.07 3.30 -2.13
CA ILE A 27 -13.36 1.92 -2.57
C ILE A 27 -12.41 1.43 -3.66
N GLY A 28 -11.63 2.33 -4.25
CA GLY A 28 -10.67 1.96 -5.30
C GLY A 28 -9.68 3.08 -5.57
N ILE A 29 -8.62 2.70 -6.29
CA ILE A 29 -7.59 3.62 -6.76
C ILE A 29 -7.29 3.27 -8.21
N SER A 30 -7.07 4.31 -9.02
CA SER A 30 -6.71 4.18 -10.42
C SER A 30 -5.73 5.28 -10.81
N THR A 31 -5.30 5.30 -12.07
CA THR A 31 -4.39 6.32 -12.59
C THR A 31 -5.02 7.00 -13.80
N VAL A 32 -4.98 8.33 -13.82
CA VAL A 32 -5.42 9.15 -14.94
C VAL A 32 -4.34 10.17 -15.24
N ASN A 33 -3.80 10.15 -16.47
CA ASN A 33 -2.69 11.02 -16.90
C ASN A 33 -1.52 11.00 -15.90
N ASP A 34 -1.04 9.80 -15.56
CA ASP A 34 0.07 9.53 -14.63
C ASP A 34 -0.14 10.06 -13.20
N ARG A 35 -1.36 10.41 -12.85
CA ARG A 35 -1.74 10.85 -11.50
C ARG A 35 -2.68 9.86 -10.87
N SER A 36 -2.39 9.47 -9.63
CA SER A 36 -3.28 8.61 -8.85
C SER A 36 -4.60 9.32 -8.54
N ILE A 37 -5.71 8.62 -8.72
CA ILE A 37 -7.04 9.04 -8.30
C ILE A 37 -7.59 8.08 -7.25
N GLU A 38 -8.33 8.61 -6.31
CA GLU A 38 -9.15 7.85 -5.37
C GLU A 38 -10.58 7.82 -5.88
N ILE A 39 -11.19 6.63 -5.89
CA ILE A 39 -12.59 6.39 -6.25
C ILE A 39 -13.34 6.15 -4.96
N PHE A 40 -14.42 6.89 -4.76
CA PHE A 40 -15.22 6.85 -3.54
C PHE A 40 -16.48 5.99 -3.70
N ASP A 41 -17.08 5.59 -2.59
CA ASP A 41 -18.31 4.80 -2.48
C ASP A 41 -19.53 5.46 -3.12
N ASP A 42 -19.51 6.78 -3.29
CA ASP A 42 -20.55 7.57 -3.99
C ASP A 42 -20.32 7.63 -5.51
N ASN A 43 -19.43 6.83 -6.08
CA ASN A 43 -19.00 6.83 -7.48
C ASN A 43 -18.33 8.14 -7.95
N THR A 44 -17.93 9.02 -7.05
CA THR A 44 -17.07 10.15 -7.38
C THR A 44 -15.60 9.77 -7.31
N TRP A 45 -14.74 10.61 -7.86
CA TRP A 45 -13.31 10.46 -7.75
C TRP A 45 -12.62 11.81 -7.53
N SER A 46 -11.44 11.79 -6.95
CA SER A 46 -10.55 12.95 -6.88
C SER A 46 -9.12 12.54 -7.16
N PHE A 47 -8.30 13.47 -7.64
CA PHE A 47 -6.87 13.24 -7.62
C PHE A 47 -6.42 13.09 -6.18
N LYS A 48 -5.64 12.04 -5.92
CA LYS A 48 -5.03 11.89 -4.62
C LYS A 48 -4.16 13.10 -4.33
N SER A 49 -4.46 13.80 -3.26
CA SER A 49 -3.61 14.89 -2.79
C SER A 49 -2.26 14.29 -2.42
N SER A 50 -1.19 14.75 -3.05
CA SER A 50 0.15 14.48 -2.55
C SER A 50 0.33 15.29 -1.26
N GLU A 51 -0.21 14.80 -0.15
CA GLU A 51 0.20 15.31 1.14
C GLU A 51 1.73 15.21 1.18
N ARG A 52 2.40 16.34 1.44
CA ARG A 52 3.84 16.32 1.67
C ARG A 52 4.05 15.43 2.87
N LYS A 53 4.61 14.26 2.62
CA LYS A 53 4.97 13.33 3.70
C LYS A 53 5.92 14.08 4.63
N ASN A 54 5.60 14.06 5.90
CA ASN A 54 6.51 14.59 6.90
C ASN A 54 7.74 13.66 6.93
N LEU A 55 8.87 14.12 6.42
CA LEU A 55 10.09 13.32 6.33
C LEU A 55 10.61 12.89 7.72
N ASP A 56 10.26 13.64 8.76
CA ASP A 56 10.61 13.28 10.15
C ASP A 56 9.89 12.01 10.64
N GLU A 57 8.83 11.59 9.95
CA GLU A 57 8.06 10.37 10.23
C GLU A 57 8.49 9.19 9.33
N CYS A 58 9.57 9.35 8.57
CA CYS A 58 10.05 8.33 7.66
C CYS A 58 11.25 7.59 8.24
N GLU A 59 11.26 6.27 8.09
CA GLU A 59 12.45 5.44 8.31
C GLU A 59 13.30 5.43 7.05
N THR A 60 14.62 5.60 7.22
CA THR A 60 15.57 5.37 6.13
C THR A 60 15.85 3.88 6.03
N LEU A 61 15.42 3.29 4.94
CA LEU A 61 15.75 1.92 4.57
C LEU A 61 17.13 1.87 3.89
N LYS A 62 17.51 0.69 3.40
CA LYS A 62 18.75 0.50 2.63
C LYS A 62 18.77 1.40 1.38
N ALA A 63 19.95 1.87 0.99
CA ALA A 63 20.21 2.68 -0.21
C ALA A 63 19.38 3.98 -0.29
N SER A 64 19.15 4.63 0.85
CA SER A 64 18.40 5.90 0.96
C SER A 64 16.94 5.84 0.50
N VAL A 65 16.37 4.66 0.35
CA VAL A 65 14.92 4.51 0.22
C VAL A 65 14.28 4.92 1.54
N LEU A 66 13.26 5.77 1.51
CA LEU A 66 12.51 6.15 2.70
C LEU A 66 11.16 5.46 2.71
N PHE A 67 10.76 4.97 3.88
CA PHE A 67 9.42 4.47 4.13
C PHE A 67 8.77 5.32 5.23
N CYS A 68 7.69 5.98 4.87
CA CYS A 68 7.01 6.94 5.73
C CYS A 68 5.77 6.31 6.37
N ASN A 69 5.29 6.93 7.48
CA ASN A 69 4.05 6.49 8.12
C ASN A 69 4.12 5.08 8.79
N ILE A 70 5.33 4.68 9.21
CA ILE A 70 5.60 3.36 9.77
C ILE A 70 5.01 3.15 11.17
N ASN A 71 4.62 4.22 11.88
CA ASN A 71 4.13 4.16 13.27
C ASN A 71 2.88 3.28 13.44
N GLN A 72 2.22 2.90 12.34
CA GLN A 72 1.06 2.03 12.34
C GLN A 72 1.42 0.54 12.25
N TRP A 73 2.65 0.20 11.88
CA TRP A 73 3.07 -1.17 11.61
C TRP A 73 4.19 -1.60 12.56
N LYS A 74 4.08 -2.82 13.06
CA LYS A 74 5.07 -3.37 13.99
C LYS A 74 6.29 -3.89 13.24
N VAL A 75 7.46 -3.33 13.51
CA VAL A 75 8.74 -3.83 12.97
C VAL A 75 9.00 -5.24 13.50
N LEU A 76 9.38 -6.15 12.62
CA LEU A 76 9.80 -7.51 12.95
C LEU A 76 11.27 -7.71 12.54
N PRO A 77 11.98 -8.68 13.15
CA PRO A 77 13.30 -9.10 12.66
C PRO A 77 13.22 -9.52 11.20
N ALA A 78 14.08 -8.95 10.36
CA ALA A 78 14.17 -9.32 8.95
C ALA A 78 14.66 -10.76 8.79
N THR A 79 14.07 -11.50 7.85
CA THR A 79 14.39 -12.91 7.59
C THR A 79 14.44 -13.18 6.09
N ALA A 80 15.08 -14.27 5.69
CA ALA A 80 15.01 -14.83 4.33
C ALA A 80 15.30 -13.84 3.19
N GLY A 81 16.36 -13.04 3.31
CA GLY A 81 16.78 -12.08 2.28
C GLY A 81 16.03 -10.73 2.31
N ALA A 82 15.02 -10.58 3.16
CA ALA A 82 14.39 -9.30 3.40
C ALA A 82 15.34 -8.32 4.08
N ASN A 83 15.28 -7.04 3.70
CA ASN A 83 15.98 -5.98 4.41
C ASN A 83 15.12 -5.47 5.59
N HIS A 84 13.80 -5.37 5.39
CA HIS A 84 12.85 -4.90 6.39
C HIS A 84 11.58 -5.72 6.32
N LEU A 85 11.01 -6.02 7.50
CA LEU A 85 9.78 -6.80 7.66
C LEU A 85 8.89 -6.12 8.70
N TYR A 86 7.62 -6.00 8.37
CA TYR A 86 6.59 -5.38 9.21
C TYR A 86 5.38 -6.29 9.36
N GLN A 87 4.81 -6.33 10.54
CA GLN A 87 3.48 -6.87 10.78
C GLN A 87 2.46 -5.73 10.74
N ILE A 88 1.47 -5.87 9.86
CA ILE A 88 0.38 -4.90 9.70
C ILE A 88 -0.77 -5.23 10.65
N ASP A 89 -1.14 -6.50 10.66
CA ASP A 89 -2.12 -7.10 11.57
C ASP A 89 -1.79 -8.59 11.79
N ASP A 90 -2.68 -9.33 12.46
CA ASP A 90 -2.44 -10.74 12.83
C ASP A 90 -2.22 -11.67 11.63
N ARG A 91 -2.62 -11.26 10.42
CA ARG A 91 -2.57 -12.09 9.21
C ARG A 91 -1.93 -11.42 8.01
N SER A 92 -1.49 -10.17 8.15
CA SER A 92 -0.99 -9.35 7.05
C SER A 92 0.37 -8.75 7.40
N TYR A 93 1.27 -8.80 6.45
CA TYR A 93 2.65 -8.37 6.60
C TYR A 93 3.09 -7.54 5.40
N ALA A 94 4.13 -6.73 5.60
CA ALA A 94 4.83 -6.04 4.52
C ALA A 94 6.32 -6.32 4.60
N MET A 95 7.00 -6.37 3.46
CA MET A 95 8.41 -6.65 3.38
C MET A 95 9.07 -5.86 2.27
N PHE A 96 10.35 -5.52 2.47
CA PHE A 96 11.21 -4.90 1.47
C PHE A 96 12.43 -5.79 1.18
N ILE A 97 12.73 -5.95 -0.11
CA ILE A 97 14.01 -6.42 -0.61
C ILE A 97 14.60 -5.29 -1.44
N ILE A 98 15.74 -4.77 -1.01
CA ILE A 98 16.40 -3.62 -1.63
C ILE A 98 17.81 -4.05 -2.00
N GLU A 99 18.12 -4.03 -3.31
CA GLU A 99 19.39 -4.47 -3.86
C GLU A 99 20.03 -3.33 -4.64
N THR A 100 21.34 -3.14 -4.47
CA THR A 100 22.14 -2.17 -5.22
C THR A 100 22.58 -2.75 -6.56
N ILE A 101 21.62 -3.26 -7.31
CA ILE A 101 21.72 -3.79 -8.67
C ILE A 101 20.56 -3.17 -9.44
N GLY A 102 20.87 -2.47 -10.53
CA GLY A 102 19.87 -1.74 -11.30
C GLY A 102 19.90 -2.08 -12.80
N SER A 103 19.30 -1.22 -13.60
CA SER A 103 19.26 -1.42 -15.05
C SER A 103 20.64 -1.33 -15.70
N ASN A 104 21.60 -0.61 -15.10
CA ASN A 104 22.99 -0.58 -15.57
C ASN A 104 23.68 -1.95 -15.43
N ASP A 105 23.20 -2.80 -14.53
CA ASP A 105 23.69 -4.17 -14.30
C ASP A 105 22.87 -5.19 -15.11
N GLY A 106 21.96 -4.76 -15.98
CA GLY A 106 21.09 -5.61 -16.77
C GLY A 106 19.82 -6.07 -16.05
N MET A 107 19.53 -5.54 -14.85
CA MET A 107 18.29 -5.87 -14.13
C MET A 107 17.09 -5.23 -14.84
N THR A 108 16.03 -6.02 -15.02
CA THR A 108 14.74 -5.56 -15.54
C THR A 108 13.61 -5.98 -14.61
N GLN A 109 12.49 -5.27 -14.66
CA GLN A 109 11.31 -5.63 -13.85
C GLN A 109 10.81 -7.05 -14.16
N SER A 110 10.90 -7.49 -15.41
CA SER A 110 10.55 -8.87 -15.80
C SER A 110 11.49 -9.88 -15.17
N LEU A 111 12.81 -9.65 -15.23
CA LEU A 111 13.80 -10.54 -14.63
C LEU A 111 13.62 -10.63 -13.12
N ALA A 112 13.43 -9.49 -12.45
CA ALA A 112 13.20 -9.46 -11.00
C ALA A 112 11.89 -10.17 -10.60
N LYS A 113 10.84 -10.08 -11.43
CA LYS A 113 9.60 -10.86 -11.23
C LYS A 113 9.86 -12.36 -11.37
N ASP A 114 10.57 -12.79 -12.41
CA ASP A 114 10.84 -14.20 -12.64
C ASP A 114 11.67 -14.79 -11.50
N MET A 115 12.65 -14.04 -11.01
CA MET A 115 13.42 -14.42 -9.80
C MET A 115 12.53 -14.54 -8.57
N ALA A 116 11.61 -13.60 -8.33
CA ALA A 116 10.71 -13.67 -7.19
C ALA A 116 9.78 -14.89 -7.24
N LEU A 117 9.27 -15.24 -8.43
CA LEU A 117 8.46 -16.46 -8.62
C LEU A 117 9.29 -17.73 -8.45
N GLN A 118 10.55 -17.73 -8.91
CA GLN A 118 11.46 -18.86 -8.70
C GLN A 118 11.73 -19.08 -7.20
N TYR A 119 12.04 -18.02 -6.44
CA TYR A 119 12.20 -18.13 -4.98
C TYR A 119 10.94 -18.61 -4.27
N ALA A 120 9.75 -18.17 -4.73
CA ALA A 120 8.49 -18.65 -4.17
C ALA A 120 8.29 -20.15 -4.44
N ALA A 121 8.66 -20.63 -5.62
CA ALA A 121 8.60 -22.04 -5.98
C ALA A 121 9.56 -22.89 -5.13
N GLU A 122 10.81 -22.43 -4.97
CA GLU A 122 11.80 -23.08 -4.11
C GLU A 122 11.34 -23.15 -2.65
N ALA A 123 10.86 -22.04 -2.10
CA ALA A 123 10.33 -21.98 -0.72
C ALA A 123 9.10 -22.87 -0.51
N SER A 124 8.34 -23.14 -1.58
CA SER A 124 7.18 -24.03 -1.60
C SER A 124 7.55 -25.49 -1.90
N ASN A 125 8.83 -25.78 -2.17
CA ASN A 125 9.31 -27.08 -2.64
C ASN A 125 8.50 -27.59 -3.86
N THR A 126 8.33 -26.74 -4.86
CA THR A 126 7.57 -27.01 -6.08
C THR A 126 8.24 -26.38 -7.30
N ASN A 127 7.68 -26.59 -8.49
CA ASN A 127 8.13 -25.93 -9.71
C ASN A 127 7.39 -24.61 -9.91
N ILE A 128 7.99 -23.69 -10.67
CA ILE A 128 7.44 -22.35 -10.93
C ILE A 128 6.06 -22.39 -11.60
N GLU A 129 5.81 -23.40 -12.44
CA GLU A 129 4.53 -23.62 -13.14
C GLU A 129 3.37 -23.89 -12.16
N ASN A 130 3.67 -24.32 -10.94
CA ASN A 130 2.70 -24.57 -9.89
C ASN A 130 2.43 -23.36 -8.99
N ILE A 131 3.14 -22.24 -9.19
CA ILE A 131 2.84 -20.98 -8.52
C ILE A 131 1.64 -20.32 -9.20
N THR A 132 0.55 -20.16 -8.45
CA THR A 132 -0.65 -19.50 -8.96
C THR A 132 -0.43 -18.01 -9.07
N GLN A 133 -0.38 -17.48 -10.28
CA GLN A 133 -0.33 -16.04 -10.53
C GLN A 133 -1.76 -15.49 -10.69
N HIS A 134 -2.07 -14.37 -10.02
CA HIS A 134 -3.40 -13.74 -10.05
C HIS A 134 -3.49 -12.59 -11.05
N PHE A 135 -2.48 -11.72 -11.05
CA PHE A 135 -2.37 -10.60 -12.01
C PHE A 135 -0.91 -10.16 -12.17
N SER A 136 -0.65 -9.41 -13.25
CA SER A 136 0.59 -8.67 -13.47
C SER A 136 0.25 -7.42 -14.28
N THR A 137 0.64 -6.23 -13.79
CA THR A 137 0.31 -4.94 -14.44
C THR A 137 1.34 -3.88 -14.09
N ASN A 138 1.53 -2.91 -14.96
CA ASN A 138 2.31 -1.72 -14.68
C ASN A 138 1.44 -0.70 -13.94
N LYS A 139 2.04 0.01 -13.00
CA LYS A 139 1.41 1.08 -12.22
C LYS A 139 2.37 2.24 -12.05
N VAL A 140 1.84 3.46 -12.06
CA VAL A 140 2.57 4.64 -11.65
C VAL A 140 2.02 5.12 -10.30
N VAL A 141 2.88 5.23 -9.29
CA VAL A 141 2.53 5.74 -7.96
C VAL A 141 3.61 6.73 -7.55
N ASN A 142 3.23 7.96 -7.21
CA ASN A 142 4.16 9.03 -6.83
C ASN A 142 5.27 9.29 -7.87
N ASN A 143 4.95 9.17 -9.17
CA ASN A 143 5.87 9.27 -10.32
C ASN A 143 6.91 8.15 -10.42
N TYR A 144 6.73 7.04 -9.71
CA TYR A 144 7.57 5.85 -9.85
C TYR A 144 6.81 4.76 -10.62
N ASP A 145 7.48 4.18 -11.62
CA ASP A 145 6.96 3.09 -12.44
C ASP A 145 7.19 1.75 -11.73
N TYR A 146 6.11 1.06 -11.39
CA TYR A 146 6.16 -0.26 -10.77
C TYR A 146 5.61 -1.33 -11.71
N LEU A 147 6.28 -2.49 -11.78
CA LEU A 147 5.63 -3.72 -12.15
C LEU A 147 4.97 -4.32 -10.88
N SER A 148 3.64 -4.36 -10.87
CA SER A 148 2.87 -4.94 -9.76
C SER A 148 2.32 -6.30 -10.18
N PHE A 149 2.57 -7.34 -9.39
CA PHE A 149 2.03 -8.68 -9.66
C PHE A 149 1.66 -9.37 -8.36
N ALA A 150 0.71 -10.30 -8.47
CA ALA A 150 0.27 -11.08 -7.33
C ALA A 150 0.34 -12.58 -7.63
N TYR A 151 0.69 -13.34 -6.61
CA TYR A 151 0.78 -14.79 -6.67
C TYR A 151 0.47 -15.43 -5.32
N SER A 152 0.13 -16.72 -5.34
CA SER A 152 -0.01 -17.52 -4.13
C SER A 152 1.03 -18.63 -4.10
N ALA A 153 1.54 -18.89 -2.90
CA ALA A 153 2.51 -19.94 -2.63
C ALA A 153 2.19 -20.66 -1.31
N LYS A 154 2.46 -21.96 -1.26
CA LYS A 154 2.25 -22.77 -0.05
C LYS A 154 3.58 -23.04 0.63
N ILE A 155 3.90 -22.28 1.67
CA ILE A 155 5.16 -22.37 2.40
C ILE A 155 4.96 -23.14 3.70
N GLN A 156 5.68 -24.24 3.90
CA GLN A 156 5.56 -25.10 5.09
C GLN A 156 4.11 -25.53 5.40
N GLY A 157 3.30 -25.79 4.35
CA GLY A 157 1.94 -26.21 4.49
C GLY A 157 0.90 -25.09 4.66
N ILE A 158 1.33 -23.84 4.79
CA ILE A 158 0.49 -22.66 4.95
C ILE A 158 0.40 -21.91 3.63
N ASN A 159 -0.81 -21.56 3.20
CA ASN A 159 -1.03 -20.78 2.00
C ASN A 159 -0.86 -19.28 2.29
N PHE A 160 -0.08 -18.62 1.46
CA PHE A 160 0.12 -17.18 1.46
C PHE A 160 -0.19 -16.60 0.10
N THR A 161 -0.76 -15.41 0.10
CA THR A 161 -0.93 -14.59 -1.10
C THR A 161 -0.04 -13.36 -1.00
N TYR A 162 0.70 -13.08 -2.06
CA TYR A 162 1.65 -11.98 -2.19
C TYR A 162 1.18 -10.98 -3.23
N ILE A 163 1.34 -9.69 -2.95
CA ILE A 163 1.30 -8.62 -3.97
C ILE A 163 2.65 -7.94 -3.93
N ASN A 164 3.46 -8.12 -4.95
CA ASN A 164 4.81 -7.56 -5.08
C ASN A 164 4.81 -6.40 -6.07
N ASN A 165 5.55 -5.34 -5.75
CA ASN A 165 5.76 -4.18 -6.60
C ASN A 165 7.26 -3.98 -6.79
N ILE A 166 7.70 -4.03 -8.03
CA ILE A 166 9.10 -3.91 -8.41
C ILE A 166 9.32 -2.55 -9.03
N TYR A 167 10.21 -1.77 -8.42
CA TYR A 167 10.78 -0.55 -8.97
C TYR A 167 12.26 -0.79 -9.29
N ILE A 168 12.71 -0.28 -10.43
CA ILE A 168 14.11 -0.35 -10.84
C ILE A 168 14.52 1.00 -11.41
N ASN A 169 15.67 1.49 -10.96
CA ASN A 169 16.40 2.58 -11.60
C ASN A 169 17.77 2.09 -12.08
N GLU A 170 18.65 3.02 -12.43
CA GLU A 170 19.98 2.69 -12.96
C GLU A 170 20.85 1.83 -12.01
N MET A 171 20.71 2.02 -10.69
CA MET A 171 21.58 1.41 -9.68
C MET A 171 20.87 0.58 -8.63
N LEU A 172 19.53 0.55 -8.65
CA LEU A 172 18.75 0.04 -7.54
C LEU A 172 17.56 -0.77 -8.03
N THR A 173 17.33 -1.90 -7.37
CA THR A 173 16.08 -2.67 -7.43
C THR A 173 15.40 -2.65 -6.07
N VAL A 174 14.14 -2.24 -6.04
CA VAL A 174 13.30 -2.27 -4.85
C VAL A 174 12.11 -3.17 -5.11
N GLN A 175 11.97 -4.21 -4.29
CA GLN A 175 10.78 -5.02 -4.20
C GLN A 175 10.06 -4.65 -2.90
N ALA A 176 8.85 -4.12 -3.01
CA ALA A 176 7.99 -3.78 -1.89
C ALA A 176 6.72 -4.61 -1.99
N PHE A 177 6.49 -5.49 -1.03
CA PHE A 177 5.34 -6.38 -1.10
C PHE A 177 4.63 -6.58 0.22
N THR A 178 3.32 -6.80 0.10
CA THR A 178 2.48 -7.29 1.18
C THR A 178 2.19 -8.77 0.98
N PHE A 179 2.10 -9.51 2.07
CA PHE A 179 1.62 -10.88 2.04
C PHE A 179 0.64 -11.14 3.18
N SER A 180 -0.28 -12.04 2.92
CA SER A 180 -1.34 -12.39 3.87
C SER A 180 -1.61 -13.88 3.83
N LEU A 181 -2.12 -14.42 4.94
CA LEU A 181 -2.59 -15.80 4.99
C LEU A 181 -3.81 -15.97 4.07
N GLY A 182 -3.77 -16.95 3.19
CA GLY A 182 -4.84 -17.29 2.25
C GLY A 182 -4.34 -17.60 0.85
N GLU A 183 -5.27 -17.95 -0.04
CA GLU A 183 -5.00 -18.39 -1.43
C GLU A 183 -5.41 -17.36 -2.48
N ILE A 184 -6.16 -16.33 -2.09
CA ILE A 184 -6.73 -15.35 -3.01
C ILE A 184 -6.36 -13.93 -2.57
N VAL A 185 -6.19 -13.05 -3.56
CA VAL A 185 -6.02 -11.62 -3.31
C VAL A 185 -7.34 -11.05 -2.80
N THR A 186 -7.30 -10.40 -1.64
CA THR A 186 -8.48 -9.73 -1.05
C THR A 186 -8.43 -8.23 -1.29
N THR A 187 -9.59 -7.57 -1.27
CA THR A 187 -9.67 -6.09 -1.30
C THR A 187 -8.86 -5.44 -0.17
N LYS A 188 -8.88 -6.05 1.03
CA LYS A 188 -8.08 -5.58 2.17
C LYS A 188 -6.59 -5.60 1.82
N GLN A 189 -6.08 -6.71 1.29
CA GLN A 189 -4.66 -6.84 0.91
C GLN A 189 -4.27 -5.85 -0.19
N THR A 190 -5.15 -5.61 -1.17
CA THR A 190 -4.92 -4.61 -2.22
C THR A 190 -4.80 -3.20 -1.63
N LYS A 191 -5.69 -2.82 -0.69
CA LYS A 191 -5.61 -1.53 0.03
C LYS A 191 -4.30 -1.40 0.82
N LEU A 192 -3.92 -2.43 1.58
CA LEU A 192 -2.65 -2.46 2.34
C LEU A 192 -1.42 -2.34 1.43
N ASN A 193 -1.44 -3.04 0.31
CA ASN A 193 -0.35 -2.97 -0.68
C ASN A 193 -0.24 -1.58 -1.29
N PHE A 194 -1.38 -0.94 -1.59
CA PHE A 194 -1.37 0.44 -2.06
C PHE A 194 -0.81 1.38 -0.99
N THR A 195 -1.25 1.26 0.27
CA THR A 195 -0.69 2.03 1.39
C THR A 195 0.83 1.85 1.49
N LEU A 196 1.34 0.63 1.29
CA LEU A 196 2.77 0.37 1.29
C LEU A 196 3.49 1.22 0.23
N ILE A 197 3.13 1.07 -1.05
CA ILE A 197 3.86 1.73 -2.15
C ILE A 197 3.65 3.25 -2.20
N ASP A 198 2.50 3.71 -1.73
CA ASP A 198 2.22 5.13 -1.62
C ASP A 198 3.09 5.83 -0.57
N ASN A 199 3.57 5.10 0.42
CA ASN A 199 4.41 5.61 1.50
C ASN A 199 5.92 5.41 1.27
N ILE A 200 6.33 5.01 0.08
CA ILE A 200 7.74 4.90 -0.30
C ILE A 200 8.19 6.20 -1.00
N ILE A 201 9.42 6.63 -0.73
CA ILE A 201 10.15 7.65 -1.47
C ILE A 201 11.45 7.02 -1.95
N MET A 202 11.64 7.00 -3.26
CA MET A 202 12.87 6.49 -3.88
C MET A 202 13.94 7.59 -3.92
N PRO A 203 15.23 7.21 -3.89
CA PRO A 203 16.34 8.17 -3.99
C PRO A 203 16.43 8.83 -5.37
#